data_d518c7209984bff7e397f243e35eadca
#
_entry.id   d518c7209984bff7e397f243e35eadca
#
_cell.length_a   1.000
_cell.length_b   1.000
_cell.length_c   1.000
_cell.angle_alpha   90.00
_cell.angle_beta   90.00
_cell.angle_gamma   90.00
#
_symmetry.space_group_name_H-M   'P 1'
#
loop_
_entity.id
_entity.type
_entity.pdbx_description
1 polymer ?
#
loop_
_entity_poly.entity_id
_entity_poly.type
_entity_poly.pdbx_seq_one_letter_code
_entity_poly.pdbx_strand_id
1 'polypeptide(L)'
;MMIMKRIFLLTFSLFSLLAMASCGITSNDIRRMEGKPTGPQVTRLIKNKYFSKIETGLVGDVIYTQSDSLSIRIVGSKAAVEAIRVDFKGDKLVITTVGSNSFKLFGNADQGVKVYLSSPNLVEVENEGVGGFKAKKIDTDQLKASLEGTGNLQIDTLICDNFKGEVDGTGNLKVGYLEAMSVKASLDGTGDIKMFMVKVPSAVLSLDGTGDIRVRVKDCGTVTSTIDGTGDVVLKGTCKHWIQHNDTFGKKTKELFNVNIK
;
A
#
# COMPACT_ATOMS: atom_id res chain seq x y z
N MET A 1 50.97 -14.29 24.75
CA MET A 1 50.04 -13.83 23.71
C MET A 1 49.29 -14.97 22.96
N MET A 2 49.34 -16.21 23.46
CA MET A 2 48.67 -17.38 22.84
C MET A 2 47.50 -17.95 23.68
N ILE A 3 47.36 -17.57 24.93
CA ILE A 3 46.34 -18.07 25.84
C ILE A 3 45.01 -17.28 25.73
N MET A 4 45.07 -16.01 25.38
CA MET A 4 43.87 -15.16 25.22
C MET A 4 43.03 -15.46 23.96
N LYS A 5 43.62 -16.04 22.89
CA LYS A 5 42.87 -16.41 21.67
C LYS A 5 42.02 -17.67 21.83
N ARG A 6 42.34 -18.56 22.77
CA ARG A 6 41.57 -19.79 22.98
C ARG A 6 40.33 -19.61 23.86
N ILE A 7 40.34 -18.60 24.72
CA ILE A 7 39.16 -18.29 25.57
C ILE A 7 38.05 -17.58 24.75
N PHE A 8 38.46 -16.78 23.73
CA PHE A 8 37.47 -16.08 22.88
C PHE A 8 36.73 -17.01 21.90
N LEU A 9 37.35 -18.13 21.49
CA LEU A 9 36.67 -19.12 20.63
C LEU A 9 35.72 -20.04 21.39
N LEU A 10 35.95 -20.27 22.68
CA LEU A 10 35.08 -21.12 23.51
C LEU A 10 33.81 -20.40 24.01
N THR A 11 33.87 -19.08 24.15
CA THR A 11 32.69 -18.28 24.54
C THR A 11 31.74 -18.04 23.39
N PHE A 12 32.26 -18.02 22.13
CA PHE A 12 31.40 -17.84 20.96
C PHE A 12 30.66 -19.13 20.55
N SER A 13 31.22 -20.30 20.87
CA SER A 13 30.57 -21.59 20.59
C SER A 13 29.47 -21.96 21.61
N LEU A 14 29.55 -21.40 22.85
CA LEU A 14 28.54 -21.66 23.87
C LEU A 14 27.32 -20.76 23.73
N PHE A 15 27.45 -19.60 23.08
CA PHE A 15 26.33 -18.69 22.82
C PHE A 15 25.48 -19.10 21.62
N SER A 16 26.04 -19.85 20.65
CA SER A 16 25.32 -20.37 19.50
C SER A 16 24.46 -21.61 19.81
N LEU A 17 24.73 -22.32 20.95
CA LEU A 17 23.97 -23.50 21.34
C LEU A 17 22.75 -23.15 22.21
N LEU A 18 22.67 -21.95 22.80
CA LEU A 18 21.53 -21.53 23.61
C LEU A 18 20.39 -20.87 22.80
N ALA A 19 20.64 -20.53 21.52
CA ALA A 19 19.65 -19.91 20.64
C ALA A 19 18.73 -20.91 19.92
N MET A 20 18.95 -22.22 20.08
CA MET A 20 18.14 -23.28 19.43
C MET A 20 17.12 -23.95 20.37
N ALA A 21 16.96 -23.48 21.60
CA ALA A 21 16.11 -24.14 22.59
C ALA A 21 14.83 -23.37 22.96
N SER A 22 14.33 -22.49 22.09
CA SER A 22 13.02 -21.88 22.34
C SER A 22 12.30 -21.46 21.06
N CYS A 23 11.80 -22.43 20.34
CA CYS A 23 10.54 -22.33 19.62
C CYS A 23 10.15 -23.73 19.15
N GLY A 24 9.67 -24.52 20.07
CA GLY A 24 8.97 -25.77 19.78
C GLY A 24 7.59 -25.47 19.21
N ILE A 25 7.51 -24.81 18.04
CA ILE A 25 6.28 -24.76 17.24
C ILE A 25 6.18 -26.13 16.61
N THR A 26 5.36 -27.01 17.17
CA THR A 26 5.10 -28.32 16.60
C THR A 26 4.20 -28.17 15.37
N SER A 27 4.28 -29.15 14.44
CA SER A 27 3.39 -29.18 13.27
C SER A 27 1.89 -29.19 13.65
N ASN A 28 1.58 -29.58 14.90
CA ASN A 28 0.22 -29.50 15.47
C ASN A 28 -0.15 -28.06 15.88
N ASP A 29 0.82 -27.23 16.29
CA ASP A 29 0.58 -25.82 16.62
C ASP A 29 0.35 -25.00 15.33
N ILE A 30 1.04 -25.35 14.23
CA ILE A 30 0.80 -24.76 12.90
C ILE A 30 -0.60 -25.15 12.40
N ARG A 31 -1.04 -26.42 12.55
CA ARG A 31 -2.41 -26.83 12.21
C ARG A 31 -3.49 -26.22 13.11
N ARG A 32 -3.16 -25.83 14.35
CA ARG A 32 -4.07 -25.06 15.21
C ARG A 32 -4.14 -23.59 14.84
N MET A 33 -3.11 -23.05 14.16
CA MET A 33 -3.12 -21.71 13.62
C MET A 33 -3.87 -21.62 12.27
N GLU A 34 -4.15 -22.76 11.61
CA GLU A 34 -5.17 -22.86 10.55
C GLU A 34 -6.58 -22.80 11.18
N GLY A 35 -6.87 -21.65 11.81
CA GLY A 35 -8.13 -21.42 12.47
C GLY A 35 -9.27 -21.45 11.47
N LYS A 36 -10.21 -22.42 11.65
CA LYS A 36 -11.54 -22.35 11.05
C LYS A 36 -12.16 -20.97 11.30
N PRO A 37 -13.02 -20.49 10.37
CA PRO A 37 -13.77 -19.24 10.59
C PRO A 37 -14.39 -19.23 11.98
N THR A 38 -14.02 -18.25 12.79
CA THR A 38 -14.60 -18.10 14.13
C THR A 38 -16.01 -17.53 14.00
N GLY A 39 -16.95 -18.39 13.62
CA GLY A 39 -18.38 -18.08 13.58
C GLY A 39 -18.94 -17.66 12.20
N PRO A 40 -20.28 -17.55 12.10
CA PRO A 40 -20.92 -17.14 10.86
C PRO A 40 -20.54 -15.71 10.48
N GLN A 41 -20.42 -15.44 9.17
CA GLN A 41 -20.23 -14.09 8.68
C GLN A 41 -21.48 -13.25 8.93
N VAL A 42 -21.28 -12.04 9.43
CA VAL A 42 -22.32 -11.05 9.64
C VAL A 42 -22.07 -9.81 8.80
N THR A 43 -23.16 -9.10 8.51
CA THR A 43 -23.12 -7.82 7.80
C THR A 43 -23.63 -6.72 8.72
N ARG A 44 -22.86 -5.64 8.87
CA ARG A 44 -23.26 -4.42 9.57
C ARG A 44 -23.36 -3.28 8.57
N LEU A 45 -24.53 -2.66 8.49
CA LEU A 45 -24.75 -1.45 7.73
C LEU A 45 -24.58 -0.23 8.64
N ILE A 46 -23.91 0.78 8.17
CA ILE A 46 -23.72 2.06 8.87
C ILE A 46 -24.66 3.08 8.23
N LYS A 47 -25.20 3.97 9.06
CA LYS A 47 -26.04 5.08 8.57
C LYS A 47 -25.24 5.92 7.58
N ASN A 48 -25.79 6.08 6.39
CA ASN A 48 -25.15 6.80 5.32
C ASN A 48 -24.98 8.30 5.67
N LYS A 49 -23.76 8.80 5.49
CA LYS A 49 -23.39 10.20 5.49
C LYS A 49 -22.44 10.42 4.33
N TYR A 50 -22.51 11.58 3.69
CA TYR A 50 -21.61 11.94 2.61
C TYR A 50 -20.16 11.92 3.09
N PHE A 51 -19.28 11.39 2.25
CA PHE A 51 -17.83 11.47 2.40
C PHE A 51 -17.18 11.56 1.02
N SER A 52 -16.07 12.25 0.94
CA SER A 52 -15.19 12.35 -0.23
C SER A 52 -13.76 11.98 0.12
N LYS A 53 -13.48 11.68 1.39
CA LYS A 53 -12.18 11.28 1.92
C LYS A 53 -12.31 10.03 2.78
N ILE A 54 -11.32 9.15 2.72
CA ILE A 54 -11.26 7.91 3.50
C ILE A 54 -9.92 7.85 4.23
N GLU A 55 -9.97 7.62 5.53
CA GLU A 55 -8.83 7.27 6.38
C GLU A 55 -9.11 5.88 6.96
N THR A 56 -8.21 4.93 6.73
CA THR A 56 -8.40 3.57 7.18
C THR A 56 -7.22 3.05 7.99
N GLY A 57 -7.46 2.81 9.31
CA GLY A 57 -6.55 2.14 10.25
C GLY A 57 -7.05 0.74 10.61
N LEU A 58 -7.61 0.01 9.65
CA LEU A 58 -8.19 -1.30 9.92
C LEU A 58 -7.26 -2.47 9.56
N VAL A 59 -7.51 -3.62 10.19
CA VAL A 59 -6.95 -4.90 9.77
C VAL A 59 -7.99 -5.57 8.86
N GLY A 60 -7.83 -5.42 7.53
CA GLY A 60 -8.80 -5.90 6.53
C GLY A 60 -8.82 -5.05 5.26
N ASP A 61 -9.67 -5.41 4.33
CA ASP A 61 -9.74 -4.76 3.03
C ASP A 61 -10.90 -3.77 2.91
N VAL A 62 -10.61 -2.62 2.29
CA VAL A 62 -11.61 -1.66 1.83
C VAL A 62 -11.83 -1.82 0.33
N ILE A 63 -13.06 -2.00 -0.08
CA ILE A 63 -13.50 -2.06 -1.48
C ILE A 63 -14.37 -0.82 -1.75
N TYR A 64 -13.85 0.10 -2.54
CA TYR A 64 -14.55 1.33 -2.90
C TYR A 64 -15.16 1.24 -4.30
N THR A 65 -16.37 1.77 -4.43
CA THR A 65 -17.06 1.94 -5.70
C THR A 65 -17.57 3.37 -5.81
N GLN A 66 -17.14 4.12 -6.81
CA GLN A 66 -17.72 5.44 -7.06
C GLN A 66 -19.15 5.27 -7.59
N SER A 67 -20.11 5.91 -6.93
CA SER A 67 -21.54 5.80 -7.23
C SER A 67 -22.30 6.93 -6.55
N ASP A 68 -23.37 7.39 -7.19
CA ASP A 68 -24.28 8.40 -6.60
C ASP A 68 -24.97 7.90 -5.32
N SER A 69 -25.02 6.59 -5.12
CA SER A 69 -25.58 5.97 -3.92
C SER A 69 -24.51 5.84 -2.82
N LEU A 70 -24.77 6.47 -1.68
CA LEU A 70 -23.93 6.32 -0.49
C LEU A 70 -24.17 4.96 0.16
N SER A 71 -23.09 4.24 0.48
CA SER A 71 -23.16 2.97 1.21
C SER A 71 -21.92 2.74 2.06
N ILE A 72 -22.12 2.24 3.27
CA ILE A 72 -21.05 1.77 4.17
C ILE A 72 -21.50 0.42 4.72
N ARG A 73 -20.86 -0.66 4.27
CA ARG A 73 -21.19 -2.03 4.64
C ARG A 73 -19.95 -2.78 5.09
N ILE A 74 -19.99 -3.33 6.30
CA ILE A 74 -18.90 -4.08 6.92
C ILE A 74 -19.31 -5.55 6.97
N VAL A 75 -18.44 -6.44 6.49
CA VAL A 75 -18.68 -7.89 6.39
C VAL A 75 -17.50 -8.63 7.03
N GLY A 76 -17.79 -9.59 7.88
CA GLY A 76 -16.79 -10.42 8.56
C GLY A 76 -17.40 -11.30 9.65
N SER A 77 -16.55 -11.91 10.49
CA SER A 77 -17.05 -12.58 11.68
C SER A 77 -17.67 -11.57 12.66
N LYS A 78 -18.62 -12.00 13.50
CA LYS A 78 -19.29 -11.11 14.46
C LYS A 78 -18.30 -10.30 15.29
N ALA A 79 -17.31 -10.97 15.90
CA ALA A 79 -16.30 -10.31 16.72
C ALA A 79 -15.46 -9.30 15.95
N ALA A 80 -15.08 -9.62 14.70
CA ALA A 80 -14.32 -8.73 13.86
C ALA A 80 -15.12 -7.49 13.43
N VAL A 81 -16.39 -7.66 13.06
CA VAL A 81 -17.29 -6.57 12.69
C VAL A 81 -17.60 -5.65 13.87
N GLU A 82 -17.74 -6.20 15.09
CA GLU A 82 -17.95 -5.42 16.34
C GLU A 82 -16.71 -4.60 16.72
N ALA A 83 -15.50 -5.07 16.37
CA ALA A 83 -14.24 -4.37 16.60
C ALA A 83 -14.02 -3.17 15.64
N ILE A 84 -14.84 -3.00 14.60
CA ILE A 84 -14.69 -1.88 13.67
C ILE A 84 -15.44 -0.66 14.18
N ARG A 85 -14.70 0.42 14.33
CA ARG A 85 -15.21 1.75 14.62
C ARG A 85 -15.27 2.57 13.33
N VAL A 86 -16.36 3.28 13.16
CA VAL A 86 -16.61 4.17 12.01
C VAL A 86 -17.00 5.54 12.54
N ASP A 87 -16.22 6.54 12.21
CA ASP A 87 -16.41 7.93 12.60
C ASP A 87 -16.39 8.85 11.36
N PHE A 88 -16.94 10.04 11.48
CA PHE A 88 -16.94 11.08 10.44
C PHE A 88 -16.32 12.36 10.97
N LYS A 89 -15.24 12.81 10.35
CA LYS A 89 -14.61 14.11 10.59
C LYS A 89 -14.87 15.01 9.38
N GLY A 90 -16.00 15.76 9.41
CA GLY A 90 -16.45 16.52 8.24
C GLY A 90 -16.88 15.60 7.11
N ASP A 91 -16.18 15.67 5.97
CA ASP A 91 -16.33 14.83 4.79
C ASP A 91 -15.34 13.63 4.75
N LYS A 92 -14.51 13.48 5.81
CA LYS A 92 -13.60 12.34 5.95
C LYS A 92 -14.27 11.22 6.74
N LEU A 93 -14.37 10.04 6.13
CA LEU A 93 -14.79 8.79 6.74
C LEU A 93 -13.55 8.14 7.37
N VAL A 94 -13.56 7.93 8.68
CA VAL A 94 -12.49 7.28 9.44
C VAL A 94 -12.94 5.90 9.88
N ILE A 95 -12.18 4.86 9.49
CA ILE A 95 -12.50 3.46 9.81
C ILE A 95 -11.30 2.83 10.50
N THR A 96 -11.48 2.40 11.75
CA THR A 96 -10.39 1.85 12.55
C THR A 96 -10.81 0.53 13.20
N THR A 97 -9.81 -0.31 13.49
CA THR A 97 -10.00 -1.49 14.34
C THR A 97 -9.65 -1.13 15.77
N VAL A 98 -10.57 -1.35 16.71
CA VAL A 98 -10.36 -1.10 18.14
C VAL A 98 -10.10 -2.40 18.91
N GLY A 99 -9.14 -2.36 19.86
CA GLY A 99 -8.81 -3.46 20.74
C GLY A 99 -7.35 -3.93 20.65
N SER A 100 -6.78 -4.28 21.78
CA SER A 100 -5.36 -4.67 21.93
C SER A 100 -5.01 -6.04 21.32
N ASN A 101 -5.98 -6.83 20.89
CA ASN A 101 -5.81 -8.17 20.32
C ASN A 101 -6.22 -8.25 18.85
N SER A 102 -6.12 -7.14 18.12
CA SER A 102 -6.54 -7.05 16.71
C SER A 102 -5.95 -8.18 15.84
N PHE A 103 -4.68 -8.55 16.08
CA PHE A 103 -4.01 -9.63 15.33
C PHE A 103 -4.60 -11.03 15.61
N LYS A 104 -5.13 -11.30 16.83
CA LYS A 104 -5.74 -12.59 17.16
C LYS A 104 -7.15 -12.77 16.59
N LEU A 105 -7.85 -11.65 16.32
CA LEU A 105 -9.20 -11.67 15.77
C LEU A 105 -9.21 -12.00 14.26
N PHE A 106 -8.07 -11.78 13.57
CA PHE A 106 -7.95 -11.85 12.12
C PHE A 106 -7.01 -12.98 11.65
N GLY A 107 -6.84 -14.03 12.42
CA GLY A 107 -5.86 -15.11 12.32
C GLY A 107 -5.76 -15.89 10.99
N ASN A 108 -6.51 -15.51 9.94
CA ASN A 108 -6.33 -15.98 8.56
C ASN A 108 -6.62 -14.84 7.60
N ALA A 109 -5.69 -14.53 6.72
CA ALA A 109 -5.77 -13.46 5.73
C ALA A 109 -7.01 -13.54 4.81
N ASP A 110 -7.56 -14.73 4.60
CA ASP A 110 -8.78 -14.94 3.80
C ASP A 110 -10.09 -14.61 4.52
N GLN A 111 -10.03 -14.30 5.82
CA GLN A 111 -11.22 -14.07 6.66
C GLN A 111 -11.22 -12.70 7.34
N GLY A 112 -10.38 -11.79 6.88
CA GLY A 112 -10.36 -10.42 7.33
C GLY A 112 -11.69 -9.71 7.11
N VAL A 113 -11.90 -8.62 7.85
CA VAL A 113 -13.04 -7.73 7.60
C VAL A 113 -12.93 -7.14 6.20
N LYS A 114 -14.06 -7.13 5.50
CA LYS A 114 -14.21 -6.40 4.23
C LYS A 114 -15.19 -5.25 4.44
N VAL A 115 -14.71 -4.05 4.12
CA VAL A 115 -15.54 -2.85 4.17
C VAL A 115 -15.84 -2.40 2.75
N TYR A 116 -17.11 -2.40 2.40
CA TYR A 116 -17.59 -1.95 1.11
C TYR A 116 -18.11 -0.53 1.25
N LEU A 117 -17.57 0.36 0.46
CA LEU A 117 -17.86 1.78 0.48
C LEU A 117 -18.35 2.26 -0.87
N SER A 118 -19.33 3.16 -0.88
CA SER A 118 -19.64 3.93 -2.08
C SER A 118 -19.96 5.37 -1.76
N SER A 119 -19.50 6.28 -2.62
CA SER A 119 -19.80 7.71 -2.60
C SER A 119 -19.69 8.31 -4.00
N PRO A 120 -20.32 9.48 -4.27
CA PRO A 120 -20.26 10.12 -5.59
C PRO A 120 -18.85 10.58 -6.00
N ASN A 121 -18.02 10.93 -5.02
CA ASN A 121 -16.68 11.42 -5.28
C ASN A 121 -15.68 10.90 -4.24
N LEU A 122 -14.42 10.75 -4.64
CA LEU A 122 -13.29 10.42 -3.76
C LEU A 122 -12.09 11.28 -4.15
N VAL A 123 -11.62 12.11 -3.23
CA VAL A 123 -10.48 13.02 -3.43
C VAL A 123 -9.27 12.66 -2.58
N GLU A 124 -9.45 11.79 -1.58
CA GLU A 124 -8.36 11.36 -0.69
C GLU A 124 -8.61 9.96 -0.15
N VAL A 125 -7.58 9.13 -0.16
CA VAL A 125 -7.55 7.84 0.54
C VAL A 125 -6.22 7.69 1.25
N GLU A 126 -6.29 7.47 2.58
CA GLU A 126 -5.14 7.23 3.46
C GLU A 126 -5.29 5.83 4.07
N ASN A 127 -4.30 4.97 3.84
CA ASN A 127 -4.26 3.63 4.42
C ASN A 127 -3.13 3.52 5.44
N GLU A 128 -3.49 3.63 6.72
CA GLU A 128 -2.59 3.50 7.88
C GLU A 128 -2.62 2.08 8.49
N GLY A 129 -3.58 1.25 8.05
CA GLY A 129 -3.85 -0.07 8.62
C GLY A 129 -3.03 -1.20 8.02
N VAL A 130 -3.50 -2.43 8.32
CA VAL A 130 -2.97 -3.68 7.75
C VAL A 130 -4.02 -4.28 6.83
N GLY A 131 -3.81 -4.16 5.53
CA GLY A 131 -4.77 -4.62 4.53
C GLY A 131 -4.77 -3.74 3.28
N GLY A 132 -5.77 -3.95 2.41
CA GLY A 132 -5.78 -3.31 1.12
C GLY A 132 -6.92 -2.31 0.93
N PHE A 133 -6.66 -1.31 0.08
CA PHE A 133 -7.71 -0.51 -0.54
C PHE A 133 -7.80 -0.88 -2.02
N LYS A 134 -9.01 -1.11 -2.50
CA LYS A 134 -9.27 -1.46 -3.91
C LYS A 134 -10.42 -0.63 -4.48
N ALA A 135 -10.18 -0.05 -5.67
CA ALA A 135 -11.20 0.61 -6.45
C ALA A 135 -11.09 0.20 -7.93
N LYS A 136 -12.22 -0.06 -8.60
CA LYS A 136 -12.23 -0.36 -10.04
C LYS A 136 -12.04 0.89 -10.89
N LYS A 137 -12.80 1.93 -10.59
CA LYS A 137 -12.71 3.21 -11.29
C LYS A 137 -12.93 4.35 -10.31
N ILE A 138 -12.09 5.39 -10.45
CA ILE A 138 -12.26 6.69 -9.81
C ILE A 138 -12.15 7.75 -10.90
N ASP A 139 -13.09 8.68 -10.91
CA ASP A 139 -13.18 9.80 -11.84
C ASP A 139 -13.46 11.07 -11.01
N THR A 140 -12.47 11.95 -10.90
CA THR A 140 -12.48 13.07 -9.94
C THR A 140 -11.53 14.16 -10.39
N ASP A 141 -11.68 15.40 -9.90
CA ASP A 141 -10.74 16.47 -10.24
C ASP A 141 -9.35 16.21 -9.65
N GLN A 142 -9.28 15.67 -8.44
CA GLN A 142 -8.01 15.37 -7.78
C GLN A 142 -8.11 14.13 -6.90
N LEU A 143 -7.02 13.37 -6.81
CA LEU A 143 -6.89 12.27 -5.87
C LEU A 143 -5.52 12.29 -5.18
N LYS A 144 -5.55 12.28 -3.83
CA LYS A 144 -4.41 11.89 -3.01
C LYS A 144 -4.60 10.44 -2.55
N ALA A 145 -3.63 9.58 -2.81
CA ALA A 145 -3.61 8.18 -2.35
C ALA A 145 -2.33 7.93 -1.55
N SER A 146 -2.45 7.73 -0.23
CA SER A 146 -1.35 7.57 0.71
C SER A 146 -1.39 6.20 1.37
N LEU A 147 -0.27 5.49 1.38
CA LEU A 147 -0.05 4.24 2.11
C LEU A 147 1.00 4.46 3.19
N GLU A 148 0.55 4.59 4.44
CA GLU A 148 1.40 4.77 5.63
C GLU A 148 1.51 3.47 6.44
N GLY A 149 0.53 2.57 6.32
CA GLY A 149 0.49 1.28 7.00
C GLY A 149 1.18 0.15 6.24
N THR A 150 0.67 -1.08 6.45
CA THR A 150 1.17 -2.28 5.77
C THR A 150 0.09 -2.85 4.87
N GLY A 151 0.29 -2.81 3.56
CA GLY A 151 -0.71 -3.33 2.63
C GLY A 151 -0.58 -2.80 1.22
N ASN A 152 -1.71 -2.72 0.52
CA ASN A 152 -1.68 -2.30 -0.88
C ASN A 152 -2.82 -1.31 -1.19
N LEU A 153 -2.50 -0.30 -1.98
CA LEU A 153 -3.47 0.55 -2.65
C LEU A 153 -3.57 0.14 -4.12
N GLN A 154 -4.75 -0.28 -4.56
CA GLN A 154 -4.99 -0.65 -5.95
C GLN A 154 -6.17 0.11 -6.53
N ILE A 155 -5.91 0.82 -7.63
CA ILE A 155 -6.93 1.49 -8.45
C ILE A 155 -6.77 0.96 -9.86
N ASP A 156 -7.81 0.32 -10.42
CA ASP A 156 -7.69 -0.24 -11.76
C ASP A 156 -7.73 0.86 -12.84
N THR A 157 -8.59 1.87 -12.68
CA THR A 157 -8.68 3.04 -13.58
C THR A 157 -8.85 4.32 -12.77
N LEU A 158 -7.97 5.29 -13.01
CA LEU A 158 -8.05 6.63 -12.44
C LEU A 158 -8.04 7.68 -13.57
N ILE A 159 -9.04 8.56 -13.56
CA ILE A 159 -9.13 9.73 -14.41
C ILE A 159 -9.24 10.95 -13.50
N CYS A 160 -8.31 11.88 -13.61
CA CYS A 160 -8.32 13.10 -12.78
C CYS A 160 -7.47 14.21 -13.41
N ASP A 161 -7.58 15.43 -12.89
CA ASP A 161 -6.64 16.48 -13.25
C ASP A 161 -5.32 16.32 -12.50
N ASN A 162 -5.38 16.04 -11.19
CA ASN A 162 -4.19 15.94 -10.35
C ASN A 162 -4.18 14.64 -9.55
N PHE A 163 -3.11 13.86 -9.70
CA PHE A 163 -2.86 12.68 -8.90
C PHE A 163 -1.63 12.84 -8.02
N LYS A 164 -1.78 12.55 -6.74
CA LYS A 164 -0.67 12.42 -5.78
C LYS A 164 -0.71 11.03 -5.15
N GLY A 165 0.33 10.23 -5.38
CA GLY A 165 0.50 8.88 -4.80
C GLY A 165 1.71 8.84 -3.89
N GLU A 166 1.53 8.37 -2.64
CA GLU A 166 2.58 8.34 -1.62
C GLU A 166 2.64 6.94 -0.98
N VAL A 167 3.85 6.42 -0.80
CA VAL A 167 4.11 5.16 -0.08
C VAL A 167 5.19 5.44 0.96
N ASP A 168 4.78 5.70 2.21
CA ASP A 168 5.65 5.90 3.38
C ASP A 168 5.71 4.64 4.25
N GLY A 169 4.74 3.76 4.12
CA GLY A 169 4.65 2.49 4.84
C GLY A 169 5.33 1.32 4.15
N THR A 170 4.77 0.12 4.35
CA THR A 170 5.27 -1.12 3.74
C THR A 170 4.21 -1.70 2.80
N GLY A 171 4.48 -1.71 1.50
CA GLY A 171 3.54 -2.29 0.52
C GLY A 171 3.57 -1.60 -0.82
N ASN A 172 2.47 -1.71 -1.57
CA ASN A 172 2.48 -1.31 -2.97
C ASN A 172 1.33 -0.36 -3.31
N LEU A 173 1.65 0.64 -4.14
CA LEU A 173 0.66 1.45 -4.82
C LEU A 173 0.59 1.03 -6.29
N LYS A 174 -0.60 0.64 -6.74
CA LYS A 174 -0.83 0.24 -8.13
C LYS A 174 -1.97 1.03 -8.75
N VAL A 175 -1.69 1.71 -9.87
CA VAL A 175 -2.70 2.33 -10.73
C VAL A 175 -2.63 1.68 -12.11
N GLY A 176 -3.66 0.90 -12.47
CA GLY A 176 -3.68 0.10 -13.70
C GLY A 176 -3.76 0.93 -14.97
N TYR A 177 -4.57 2.00 -14.98
CA TYR A 177 -4.69 3.02 -16.01
C TYR A 177 -4.83 4.38 -15.34
N LEU A 178 -4.01 5.33 -15.74
CA LEU A 178 -4.01 6.69 -15.21
C LEU A 178 -4.01 7.70 -16.36
N GLU A 179 -5.05 8.51 -16.42
CA GLU A 179 -5.13 9.70 -17.25
C GLU A 179 -5.24 10.93 -16.34
N ALA A 180 -4.28 11.86 -16.44
CA ALA A 180 -4.22 13.03 -15.57
C ALA A 180 -3.50 14.18 -16.28
N MET A 181 -3.71 15.42 -15.82
CA MET A 181 -2.93 16.58 -16.24
C MET A 181 -1.57 16.62 -15.53
N SER A 182 -1.55 16.21 -14.26
CA SER A 182 -0.35 16.22 -13.44
C SER A 182 -0.31 14.99 -12.52
N VAL A 183 0.88 14.39 -12.40
CA VAL A 183 1.14 13.23 -11.53
C VAL A 183 2.34 13.52 -10.64
N LYS A 184 2.19 13.29 -9.33
CA LYS A 184 3.31 13.22 -8.38
C LYS A 184 3.25 11.89 -7.66
N ALA A 185 4.34 11.11 -7.69
CA ALA A 185 4.42 9.84 -6.98
C ALA A 185 5.73 9.77 -6.20
N SER A 186 5.65 9.44 -4.89
CA SER A 186 6.81 9.27 -4.02
C SER A 186 6.78 7.94 -3.30
N LEU A 187 7.95 7.32 -3.19
CA LEU A 187 8.21 6.11 -2.42
C LEU A 187 9.29 6.43 -1.39
N ASP A 188 8.88 6.68 -0.15
CA ASP A 188 9.76 6.95 1.01
C ASP A 188 9.86 5.71 1.92
N GLY A 189 8.88 4.81 1.86
CA GLY A 189 8.80 3.56 2.61
C GLY A 189 9.50 2.37 1.95
N THR A 190 8.91 1.18 2.13
CA THR A 190 9.39 -0.08 1.53
C THR A 190 8.32 -0.70 0.66
N GLY A 191 8.60 -0.90 -0.64
CA GLY A 191 7.65 -1.50 -1.57
C GLY A 191 7.78 -0.99 -2.99
N ASP A 192 6.71 -1.07 -3.75
CA ASP A 192 6.72 -0.68 -5.16
C ASP A 192 5.59 0.28 -5.51
N ILE A 193 5.87 1.21 -6.43
CA ILE A 193 4.84 1.97 -7.13
C ILE A 193 4.76 1.48 -8.58
N LYS A 194 3.57 1.09 -9.02
CA LYS A 194 3.33 0.62 -10.40
C LYS A 194 2.19 1.39 -11.05
N MET A 195 2.48 2.06 -12.18
CA MET A 195 1.46 2.85 -12.89
C MET A 195 1.53 2.65 -14.40
N PHE A 196 0.38 2.79 -15.05
CA PHE A 196 0.30 2.97 -16.50
C PHE A 196 -0.31 4.33 -16.81
N MET A 197 0.52 5.29 -17.17
CA MET A 197 0.15 6.67 -17.49
C MET A 197 -0.12 6.84 -19.00
N VAL A 198 -1.23 7.46 -19.32
CA VAL A 198 -1.65 7.74 -20.71
C VAL A 198 -1.92 9.23 -20.85
N LYS A 199 -1.26 9.87 -21.83
CA LYS A 199 -1.41 11.30 -22.17
C LYS A 199 -1.21 12.25 -20.98
N VAL A 200 -0.35 11.88 -20.01
CA VAL A 200 -0.02 12.74 -18.86
C VAL A 200 1.00 13.79 -19.29
N PRO A 201 0.67 15.10 -19.26
CA PRO A 201 1.58 16.16 -19.69
C PRO A 201 2.81 16.32 -18.79
N SER A 202 2.64 16.14 -17.47
CA SER A 202 3.71 16.31 -16.48
C SER A 202 3.64 15.24 -15.40
N ALA A 203 4.76 14.59 -15.11
CA ALA A 203 4.90 13.65 -14.01
C ALA A 203 6.21 13.85 -13.26
N VAL A 204 6.14 13.75 -11.91
CA VAL A 204 7.30 13.78 -11.01
C VAL A 204 7.29 12.50 -10.18
N LEU A 205 8.40 11.76 -10.21
CA LEU A 205 8.59 10.48 -9.52
C LEU A 205 9.77 10.62 -8.56
N SER A 206 9.59 10.32 -7.28
CA SER A 206 10.66 10.40 -6.27
C SER A 206 10.80 9.05 -5.56
N LEU A 207 12.01 8.53 -5.49
CA LEU A 207 12.38 7.31 -4.78
C LEU A 207 13.41 7.65 -3.71
N ASP A 208 12.97 7.76 -2.46
CA ASP A 208 13.83 7.99 -1.27
C ASP A 208 13.90 6.74 -0.39
N GLY A 209 12.94 5.83 -0.53
CA GLY A 209 12.83 4.59 0.23
C GLY A 209 13.56 3.39 -0.38
N THR A 210 12.99 2.19 -0.15
CA THR A 210 13.52 0.92 -0.68
C THR A 210 12.48 0.22 -1.56
N GLY A 211 12.81 -0.01 -2.82
CA GLY A 211 11.93 -0.66 -3.81
C GLY A 211 11.97 0.03 -5.16
N ASP A 212 10.97 -0.19 -5.99
CA ASP A 212 10.99 0.30 -7.35
C ASP A 212 9.75 1.13 -7.72
N ILE A 213 9.99 2.16 -8.53
CA ILE A 213 8.91 2.88 -9.23
C ILE A 213 8.90 2.43 -10.68
N ARG A 214 7.91 1.61 -11.07
CA ARG A 214 7.77 1.08 -12.42
C ARG A 214 6.59 1.73 -13.14
N VAL A 215 6.89 2.52 -14.16
CA VAL A 215 5.87 3.26 -14.90
C VAL A 215 5.90 2.89 -16.37
N ARG A 216 4.74 2.50 -16.89
CA ARG A 216 4.52 2.46 -18.33
C ARG A 216 3.90 3.79 -18.75
N VAL A 217 4.38 4.36 -19.87
CA VAL A 217 3.92 5.65 -20.39
C VAL A 217 3.48 5.52 -21.83
N LYS A 218 2.38 6.17 -22.18
CA LYS A 218 1.89 6.27 -23.55
C LYS A 218 1.54 7.71 -23.87
N ASP A 219 2.27 8.28 -24.82
CA ASP A 219 2.06 9.64 -25.33
C ASP A 219 2.08 10.72 -24.22
N CYS A 220 2.98 10.54 -23.24
CA CYS A 220 3.15 11.47 -22.12
C CYS A 220 4.05 12.66 -22.51
N GLY A 221 3.98 13.73 -21.74
CA GLY A 221 4.83 14.91 -21.88
C GLY A 221 6.18 14.72 -21.18
N THR A 222 6.45 15.52 -20.17
CA THR A 222 7.70 15.47 -19.39
C THR A 222 7.53 14.57 -18.18
N VAL A 223 8.45 13.62 -17.99
CA VAL A 223 8.58 12.82 -16.79
C VAL A 223 9.90 13.16 -16.12
N THR A 224 9.86 13.62 -14.87
CA THR A 224 11.05 13.88 -14.06
C THR A 224 11.13 12.81 -12.99
N SER A 225 12.31 12.22 -12.79
CA SER A 225 12.55 11.23 -11.73
C SER A 225 13.78 11.58 -10.92
N THR A 226 13.67 11.41 -9.58
CA THR A 226 14.76 11.57 -8.60
C THR A 226 14.91 10.27 -7.83
N ILE A 227 16.16 9.85 -7.58
CA ILE A 227 16.49 8.65 -6.80
C ILE A 227 17.53 9.01 -5.77
N ASP A 228 17.14 8.99 -4.47
CA ASP A 228 18.01 9.11 -3.30
C ASP A 228 18.01 7.81 -2.47
N GLY A 229 17.07 6.92 -2.73
CA GLY A 229 16.87 5.66 -2.03
C GLY A 229 17.59 4.46 -2.64
N THR A 230 17.09 3.26 -2.30
CA THR A 230 17.61 1.97 -2.81
C THR A 230 16.59 1.32 -3.74
N GLY A 231 16.92 1.23 -5.00
CA GLY A 231 16.06 0.63 -6.05
C GLY A 231 16.13 1.37 -7.36
N ASP A 232 15.14 1.13 -8.22
CA ASP A 232 15.13 1.64 -9.58
C ASP A 232 13.85 2.42 -9.91
N VAL A 233 13.99 3.50 -10.68
CA VAL A 233 12.87 4.09 -11.41
C VAL A 233 12.92 3.59 -12.86
N VAL A 234 11.94 2.78 -13.22
CA VAL A 234 11.87 2.14 -14.55
C VAL A 234 10.73 2.75 -15.36
N LEU A 235 11.08 3.40 -16.47
CA LEU A 235 10.13 3.97 -17.42
C LEU A 235 10.11 3.16 -18.72
N LYS A 236 8.92 2.80 -19.21
CA LYS A 236 8.74 2.07 -20.48
C LYS A 236 7.63 2.69 -21.31
N GLY A 237 7.87 2.96 -22.61
CA GLY A 237 6.87 3.45 -23.54
C GLY A 237 7.25 4.76 -24.20
N THR A 238 6.31 5.69 -24.39
CA THR A 238 6.50 6.93 -25.15
C THR A 238 6.24 8.18 -24.31
N CYS A 239 7.22 9.08 -24.25
CA CYS A 239 7.09 10.42 -23.68
C CYS A 239 7.92 11.42 -24.49
N LYS A 240 7.67 12.73 -24.29
CA LYS A 240 8.44 13.79 -24.97
C LYS A 240 9.82 13.97 -24.35
N HIS A 241 9.89 13.99 -23.01
CA HIS A 241 11.12 14.20 -22.26
C HIS A 241 11.13 13.32 -21.03
N TRP A 242 12.28 12.72 -20.74
CA TRP A 242 12.56 12.09 -19.46
C TRP A 242 13.81 12.72 -18.85
N ILE A 243 13.65 13.33 -17.67
CA ILE A 243 14.70 14.03 -16.92
C ILE A 243 14.97 13.20 -15.68
N GLN A 244 16.22 12.77 -15.49
CA GLN A 244 16.64 11.99 -14.33
C GLN A 244 17.61 12.81 -13.48
N HIS A 245 17.37 12.81 -12.16
CA HIS A 245 18.26 13.34 -11.14
C HIS A 245 18.64 12.19 -10.20
N ASN A 246 19.91 11.85 -10.15
CA ASN A 246 20.44 10.79 -9.28
C ASN A 246 21.48 11.42 -8.35
N ASP A 247 21.18 11.54 -7.07
CA ASP A 247 22.12 12.09 -6.08
C ASP A 247 22.94 10.99 -5.40
N THR A 248 22.72 9.72 -5.70
CA THR A 248 23.37 8.60 -5.05
C THR A 248 24.73 8.27 -5.67
N PHE A 249 25.77 8.27 -4.85
CA PHE A 249 27.09 7.76 -5.18
C PHE A 249 27.02 6.29 -5.68
N GLY A 250 27.16 6.09 -6.97
CA GLY A 250 27.66 4.83 -7.53
C GLY A 250 26.68 3.78 -8.02
N LYS A 251 25.38 3.99 -8.15
CA LYS A 251 24.52 3.04 -8.88
C LYS A 251 24.04 3.62 -10.19
N LYS A 252 24.51 3.06 -11.28
CA LYS A 252 23.95 3.29 -12.61
C LYS A 252 22.56 2.68 -12.62
N THR A 253 21.53 3.50 -12.78
CA THR A 253 20.20 3.06 -13.18
C THR A 253 20.35 2.18 -14.41
N LYS A 254 19.93 0.95 -14.36
CA LYS A 254 19.92 0.07 -15.52
C LYS A 254 18.87 0.61 -16.49
N GLU A 255 19.35 1.36 -17.48
CA GLU A 255 18.54 1.80 -18.60
C GLU A 255 18.01 0.59 -19.37
N LEU A 256 16.79 0.18 -19.08
CA LEU A 256 16.04 -0.72 -19.94
C LEU A 256 15.22 0.14 -20.91
N PHE A 257 15.89 0.61 -21.95
CA PHE A 257 15.31 1.44 -22.99
C PHE A 257 14.29 0.71 -23.84
N ASN A 258 13.10 1.29 -23.90
CA ASN A 258 12.30 1.50 -25.10
C ASN A 258 11.48 2.78 -24.91
N VAL A 259 12.15 3.90 -24.58
CA VAL A 259 11.51 5.21 -24.61
C VAL A 259 11.76 5.78 -26.00
N ASN A 260 10.76 5.76 -26.87
CA ASN A 260 10.81 6.54 -28.10
C ASN A 260 10.52 8.00 -27.74
N ILE A 261 11.59 8.81 -27.68
CA ILE A 261 11.49 10.26 -27.60
C ILE A 261 11.09 10.73 -28.99
N LYS A 262 9.92 11.36 -29.11
CA LYS A 262 9.46 11.98 -30.36
C LYS A 262 9.82 13.44 -30.37
#